data_3d512eb9b2a947f8141e2125e8715cac
#
_entry.id   3d512eb9b2a947f8141e2125e8715cac
#
_cell.length_a   1.000
_cell.length_b   1.000
_cell.length_c   1.000
_cell.angle_alpha   90.00
_cell.angle_beta   90.00
_cell.angle_gamma   90.00
#
_symmetry.space_group_name_H-M   'P 1'
#
loop_
_entity.id
_entity.type
_entity.pdbx_description
1 polymer ?
#
loop_
_entity_poly.entity_id
_entity_poly.type
_entity_poly.pdbx_seq_one_letter_code
_entity_poly.pdbx_strand_id
1 'polypeptide(L)'
;MLLEPGRLPRQQLIQYLNKATPKPRALIVEKNGWVEKANKFVPFDLGSQGGQSEYLCSRFPVASKLFEAKGTLEEWKEHIGRYCEDNPLLQVTIIAAMSGPLLTLMKHSGFGIHLYGNSSSGKTTSLHVAGTVTGG
;
A
#
# COMPACT_ATOMS: atom_id res chain seq x y z
N MET A 1 -33.30 16.77 9.56
CA MET A 1 -33.34 18.18 9.10
C MET A 1 -33.10 18.13 7.58
N LEU A 2 -34.16 18.28 6.80
CA LEU A 2 -34.09 18.30 5.34
C LEU A 2 -33.68 19.74 4.91
N LEU A 3 -32.62 19.85 4.14
CA LEU A 3 -32.17 21.12 3.57
C LEU A 3 -33.03 21.42 2.34
N GLU A 4 -33.84 22.47 2.40
CA GLU A 4 -34.57 22.93 1.23
C GLU A 4 -33.60 23.44 0.12
N PRO A 5 -33.88 23.18 -1.16
CA PRO A 5 -33.04 23.61 -2.27
C PRO A 5 -33.22 25.13 -2.57
N GLY A 6 -32.48 25.95 -1.84
CA GLY A 6 -32.45 27.39 -2.04
C GLY A 6 -31.04 27.98 -2.05
N ARG A 7 -30.86 29.20 -2.56
CA ARG A 7 -29.54 29.88 -2.59
C ARG A 7 -28.95 30.13 -1.18
N LEU A 8 -29.78 30.48 -0.20
CA LEU A 8 -29.38 30.78 1.18
C LEU A 8 -28.82 29.56 1.93
N PRO A 9 -29.46 28.38 1.89
CA PRO A 9 -28.93 27.19 2.55
C PRO A 9 -27.59 26.77 1.96
N ARG A 10 -27.37 26.91 0.67
CA ARG A 10 -26.10 26.61 0.01
C ARG A 10 -24.95 27.51 0.48
N GLN A 11 -25.23 28.83 0.57
CA GLN A 11 -24.26 29.80 1.05
C GLN A 11 -23.89 29.55 2.55
N GLN A 12 -24.89 29.25 3.36
CA GLN A 12 -24.67 28.90 4.79
C GLN A 12 -23.84 27.61 4.93
N LEU A 13 -24.10 26.60 4.11
CA LEU A 13 -23.30 25.37 4.08
C LEU A 13 -21.85 25.66 3.69
N ILE A 14 -21.62 26.45 2.65
CA ILE A 14 -20.28 26.85 2.21
C ILE A 14 -19.56 27.63 3.33
N GLN A 15 -20.24 28.56 4.00
CA GLN A 15 -19.66 29.29 5.13
C GLN A 15 -19.33 28.37 6.30
N TYR A 16 -20.19 27.41 6.61
CA TYR A 16 -19.94 26.41 7.64
C TYR A 16 -18.70 25.55 7.30
N LEU A 17 -18.63 25.03 6.06
CA LEU A 17 -17.50 24.22 5.62
C LEU A 17 -16.18 25.02 5.63
N ASN A 18 -16.21 26.30 5.25
CA ASN A 18 -15.02 27.15 5.28
C ASN A 18 -14.55 27.48 6.71
N LYS A 19 -15.49 27.53 7.67
CA LYS A 19 -15.18 27.75 9.10
C LYS A 19 -14.82 26.47 9.83
N ALA A 20 -15.27 25.32 9.34
CA ALA A 20 -14.97 24.05 9.95
C ALA A 20 -13.46 23.73 9.82
N THR A 21 -12.81 23.53 10.93
CA THR A 21 -11.41 23.05 10.99
C THR A 21 -11.41 21.63 11.56
N PRO A 22 -11.80 20.62 10.77
CA PRO A 22 -11.83 19.25 11.26
C PRO A 22 -10.42 18.78 11.65
N LYS A 23 -10.32 18.09 12.74
CA LYS A 23 -9.13 17.35 13.16
C LYS A 23 -9.55 15.89 13.40
N PRO A 24 -8.81 14.92 12.92
CA PRO A 24 -7.56 14.98 12.14
C PRO A 24 -7.77 15.34 10.67
N ARG A 25 -6.72 15.78 10.01
CA ARG A 25 -6.68 16.02 8.55
C ARG A 25 -5.92 14.88 7.89
N ALA A 26 -6.43 14.41 6.75
CA ALA A 26 -5.73 13.46 5.90
C ALA A 26 -5.39 14.07 4.55
N LEU A 27 -4.24 13.71 4.00
CA LEU A 27 -3.86 14.06 2.64
C LEU A 27 -4.45 13.04 1.67
N ILE A 28 -5.23 13.52 0.71
CA ILE A 28 -5.76 12.66 -0.34
C ILE A 28 -4.68 12.45 -1.39
N VAL A 29 -4.33 11.19 -1.64
CA VAL A 29 -3.40 10.77 -2.69
C VAL A 29 -4.15 10.03 -3.80
N GLU A 30 -3.75 10.24 -5.05
CA GLU A 30 -4.42 9.61 -6.20
C GLU A 30 -4.03 8.15 -6.38
N LYS A 31 -2.84 7.77 -5.96
CA LYS A 31 -2.29 6.41 -6.09
C LYS A 31 -1.42 6.07 -4.89
N ASN A 32 -1.30 4.79 -4.62
CA ASN A 32 -0.35 4.27 -3.66
C ASN A 32 1.09 4.40 -4.19
N GLY A 33 2.05 4.32 -3.31
CA GLY A 33 3.46 4.46 -3.65
C GLY A 33 4.08 5.73 -3.06
N TRP A 34 5.11 6.23 -3.68
CA TRP A 34 5.80 7.44 -3.21
C TRP A 34 4.99 8.71 -3.46
N VAL A 35 4.81 9.49 -2.39
CA VAL A 35 4.26 10.83 -2.43
C VAL A 35 5.42 11.82 -2.41
N GLU A 36 5.80 12.33 -3.58
CA GLU A 36 6.98 13.19 -3.76
C GLU A 36 6.97 14.43 -2.84
N LYS A 37 5.81 15.11 -2.72
CA LYS A 37 5.67 16.31 -1.88
C LYS A 37 5.92 16.05 -0.39
N ALA A 38 5.68 14.84 0.09
CA ALA A 38 5.81 14.47 1.49
C ALA A 38 7.05 13.58 1.76
N ASN A 39 7.74 13.14 0.72
CA ASN A 39 8.84 12.17 0.78
C ASN A 39 8.49 10.93 1.61
N LYS A 40 7.26 10.45 1.44
CA LYS A 40 6.73 9.29 2.16
C LYS A 40 6.20 8.24 1.20
N PHE A 41 6.40 6.99 1.55
CA PHE A 41 5.80 5.85 0.86
C PHE A 41 4.44 5.52 1.48
N VAL A 42 3.40 5.49 0.64
CA VAL A 42 2.02 5.17 1.02
C VAL A 42 1.74 3.74 0.57
N PRO A 43 1.72 2.76 1.47
CA PRO A 43 1.41 1.37 1.12
C PRO A 43 -0.05 1.21 0.71
N PHE A 44 -0.41 0.00 0.21
CA PHE A 44 -1.74 -0.28 -0.34
C PHE A 44 -2.87 -0.24 0.70
N ASP A 45 -2.57 -0.33 2.01
CA ASP A 45 -3.54 -0.57 3.08
C ASP A 45 -3.91 0.67 3.92
N LEU A 46 -3.92 1.87 3.40
CA LEU A 46 -4.25 3.04 4.25
C LEU A 46 -5.74 3.40 4.33
N GLY A 47 -6.65 2.52 3.85
CA GLY A 47 -8.09 2.81 3.82
C GLY A 47 -8.92 2.24 4.97
N SER A 48 -8.43 1.29 5.75
CA SER A 48 -9.27 0.45 6.62
C SER A 48 -8.91 0.41 8.10
N GLN A 49 -7.77 0.89 8.50
CA GLN A 49 -7.40 0.94 9.92
C GLN A 49 -7.97 2.19 10.57
N GLY A 50 -9.05 2.01 11.32
CA GLY A 50 -9.82 3.06 11.96
C GLY A 50 -8.99 4.11 12.67
N GLY A 51 -9.01 5.30 12.14
CA GLY A 51 -8.95 6.50 12.95
C GLY A 51 -7.75 7.41 12.83
N GLN A 52 -6.64 7.11 12.17
CA GLN A 52 -5.50 8.05 12.08
C GLN A 52 -4.59 7.89 10.88
N SER A 53 -5.07 7.46 9.72
CA SER A 53 -4.19 7.50 8.55
C SER A 53 -4.03 8.94 8.05
N GLU A 54 -2.79 9.41 8.05
CA GLU A 54 -2.40 10.72 7.53
C GLU A 54 -2.67 10.86 6.03
N TYR A 55 -2.90 9.73 5.33
CA TYR A 55 -3.12 9.64 3.88
C TYR A 55 -4.34 8.79 3.54
N LEU A 56 -5.11 9.23 2.55
CA LEU A 56 -6.24 8.50 1.99
C LEU A 56 -6.05 8.35 0.48
N CYS A 57 -6.09 7.11 -0.03
CA CYS A 57 -6.05 6.86 -1.47
C CYS A 57 -7.46 6.96 -2.06
N SER A 58 -7.63 7.84 -3.06
CA SER A 58 -8.95 8.11 -3.66
C SER A 58 -9.37 7.10 -4.72
N ARG A 59 -8.43 6.40 -5.36
CA ARG A 59 -8.70 5.59 -6.56
C ARG A 59 -8.97 4.10 -6.34
N PHE A 60 -8.55 3.50 -5.23
CA PHE A 60 -8.62 2.04 -5.05
C PHE A 60 -9.15 1.59 -3.70
N PRO A 61 -10.41 1.88 -3.34
CA PRO A 61 -10.98 1.39 -2.09
C PRO A 61 -11.14 -0.14 -2.04
N VAL A 62 -11.11 -0.82 -3.19
CA VAL A 62 -11.27 -2.28 -3.28
C VAL A 62 -9.94 -3.02 -3.13
N ALA A 63 -8.84 -2.43 -3.60
CA ALA A 63 -7.52 -3.05 -3.51
C ALA A 63 -6.98 -3.11 -2.07
N SER A 64 -7.42 -2.21 -1.19
CA SER A 64 -7.01 -2.20 0.23
C SER A 64 -7.36 -3.48 0.98
N LYS A 65 -8.39 -4.22 0.55
CA LYS A 65 -8.77 -5.50 1.17
C LYS A 65 -7.87 -6.68 0.76
N LEU A 66 -7.10 -6.52 -0.30
CA LEU A 66 -6.20 -7.56 -0.81
C LEU A 66 -4.80 -7.48 -0.20
N PHE A 67 -4.46 -6.33 0.39
CA PHE A 67 -3.14 -6.06 0.96
C PHE A 67 -3.32 -5.67 2.42
N GLU A 68 -3.28 -6.62 3.31
CA GLU A 68 -3.43 -6.42 4.74
C GLU A 68 -2.17 -6.89 5.47
N ALA A 69 -1.54 -6.00 6.24
CA ALA A 69 -0.43 -6.40 7.09
C ALA A 69 -0.92 -7.33 8.20
N LYS A 70 -0.40 -8.55 8.26
CA LYS A 70 -0.71 -9.55 9.28
C LYS A 70 0.55 -10.07 9.94
N GLY A 71 0.51 -10.27 11.25
CA GLY A 71 1.64 -10.74 12.02
C GLY A 71 2.69 -9.66 12.28
N THR A 72 3.84 -10.08 12.76
CA THR A 72 4.99 -9.24 13.10
C THR A 72 6.19 -9.52 12.19
N LEU A 73 7.14 -8.59 12.14
CA LEU A 73 8.38 -8.78 11.40
C LEU A 73 9.21 -9.93 11.96
N GLU A 74 9.17 -10.15 13.27
CA GLU A 74 9.86 -11.23 13.96
C GLU A 74 9.28 -12.57 13.55
N GLU A 75 7.96 -12.72 13.54
CA GLU A 75 7.28 -13.93 13.06
C GLU A 75 7.59 -14.19 11.58
N TRP A 76 7.59 -13.15 10.74
CA TRP A 76 7.95 -13.29 9.33
C TRP A 76 9.40 -13.79 9.15
N LYS A 77 10.34 -13.24 9.91
CA LYS A 77 11.74 -13.69 9.88
C LYS A 77 11.89 -15.15 10.33
N GLU A 78 11.18 -15.56 11.37
CA GLU A 78 11.22 -16.90 11.90
C GLU A 78 10.58 -17.93 10.97
N HIS A 79 9.42 -17.61 10.40
CA HIS A 79 8.62 -18.56 9.61
C HIS A 79 8.93 -18.54 8.11
N ILE A 80 9.47 -17.46 7.59
CA ILE A 80 9.80 -17.29 6.17
C ILE A 80 11.28 -16.97 5.97
N GLY A 81 11.79 -15.96 6.64
CA GLY A 81 13.16 -15.45 6.45
C GLY A 81 14.23 -16.51 6.59
N ARG A 82 14.12 -17.38 7.61
CA ARG A 82 15.09 -18.46 7.85
C ARG A 82 15.25 -19.42 6.68
N TYR A 83 14.22 -19.64 5.88
CA TYR A 83 14.29 -20.53 4.71
C TYR A 83 14.97 -19.88 3.51
N CYS A 84 15.27 -18.59 3.59
CA CYS A 84 15.96 -17.88 2.52
C CYS A 84 17.47 -18.12 2.56
N GLU A 85 18.06 -18.48 3.71
CA GLU A 85 19.51 -18.59 3.89
C GLU A 85 20.17 -19.51 2.86
N ASP A 86 19.55 -20.66 2.59
CA ASP A 86 20.08 -21.67 1.65
C ASP A 86 19.26 -21.81 0.38
N ASN A 87 18.36 -20.84 0.09
CA ASN A 87 17.47 -20.91 -1.07
C ASN A 87 17.59 -19.68 -1.96
N PRO A 88 18.47 -19.70 -2.98
CA PRO A 88 18.68 -18.57 -3.89
C PRO A 88 17.40 -18.11 -4.62
N LEU A 89 16.49 -19.04 -4.91
CA LEU A 89 15.23 -18.69 -5.58
C LEU A 89 14.35 -17.81 -4.69
N LEU A 90 14.23 -18.15 -3.40
CA LEU A 90 13.50 -17.33 -2.43
C LEU A 90 14.19 -15.97 -2.22
N GLN A 91 15.51 -15.97 -2.10
CA GLN A 91 16.27 -14.71 -1.96
C GLN A 91 16.00 -13.76 -3.12
N VAL A 92 16.14 -14.23 -4.35
CA VAL A 92 15.94 -13.41 -5.55
C VAL A 92 14.51 -12.88 -5.63
N THR A 93 13.51 -13.72 -5.37
CA THR A 93 12.10 -13.29 -5.47
C THR A 93 11.72 -12.29 -4.39
N ILE A 94 12.20 -12.45 -3.16
CA ILE A 94 11.98 -11.50 -2.06
C ILE A 94 12.69 -10.17 -2.34
N ILE A 95 13.96 -10.20 -2.75
CA ILE A 95 14.73 -9.00 -3.11
C ILE A 95 14.04 -8.25 -4.24
N ALA A 96 13.55 -8.96 -5.26
CA ALA A 96 12.81 -8.35 -6.35
C ALA A 96 11.52 -7.65 -5.88
N ALA A 97 10.75 -8.27 -4.99
CA ALA A 97 9.56 -7.66 -4.41
C ALA A 97 9.90 -6.41 -3.60
N MET A 98 10.95 -6.46 -2.77
CA MET A 98 11.43 -5.33 -1.97
C MET A 98 12.00 -4.19 -2.82
N SER A 99 12.51 -4.47 -4.01
CA SER A 99 13.10 -3.46 -4.89
C SER A 99 12.06 -2.53 -5.52
N GLY A 100 10.79 -2.96 -5.63
CA GLY A 100 9.73 -2.17 -6.27
C GLY A 100 9.65 -0.71 -5.78
N PRO A 101 9.51 -0.45 -4.48
CA PRO A 101 9.52 0.91 -3.94
C PRO A 101 10.81 1.69 -4.24
N LEU A 102 11.96 1.02 -4.28
CA LEU A 102 13.25 1.66 -4.49
C LEU A 102 13.45 2.15 -5.93
N LEU A 103 12.87 1.46 -6.92
CA LEU A 103 12.98 1.83 -8.33
C LEU A 103 12.51 3.27 -8.60
N THR A 104 11.42 3.67 -7.97
CA THR A 104 10.90 5.04 -8.10
C THR A 104 11.89 6.07 -7.56
N LEU A 105 12.52 5.81 -6.40
CA LEU A 105 13.55 6.70 -5.83
C LEU A 105 14.78 6.83 -6.72
N MET A 106 15.16 5.71 -7.35
CA MET A 106 16.30 5.67 -8.24
C MET A 106 15.97 6.20 -9.65
N LYS A 107 14.73 6.61 -9.91
CA LYS A 107 14.23 7.03 -11.23
C LYS A 107 14.45 5.96 -12.31
N HIS A 108 14.39 4.70 -11.91
CA HIS A 108 14.49 3.56 -12.81
C HIS A 108 13.11 3.08 -13.26
N SER A 109 13.02 2.63 -14.52
CA SER A 109 11.86 1.91 -15.03
C SER A 109 11.73 0.56 -14.33
N GLY A 110 10.50 0.01 -14.28
CA GLY A 110 10.25 -1.32 -13.75
C GLY A 110 11.02 -2.41 -14.52
N PHE A 111 11.23 -3.53 -13.86
CA PHE A 111 11.77 -4.75 -14.47
C PHE A 111 10.86 -5.94 -14.15
N GLY A 112 11.01 -7.02 -14.89
CA GLY A 112 10.33 -8.28 -14.65
C GLY A 112 11.33 -9.41 -14.47
N ILE A 113 11.01 -10.35 -13.58
CA ILE A 113 11.77 -11.59 -13.40
C ILE A 113 10.89 -12.75 -13.88
N HIS A 114 11.41 -13.54 -14.81
CA HIS A 114 10.75 -14.73 -15.30
C HIS A 114 11.37 -15.98 -14.65
N LEU A 115 10.57 -16.66 -13.83
CA LEU A 115 10.95 -17.93 -13.22
C LEU A 115 10.58 -19.08 -14.18
N TYR A 116 11.56 -19.83 -14.64
CA TYR A 116 11.34 -20.99 -15.51
C TYR A 116 11.98 -22.26 -14.91
N GLY A 117 11.53 -23.41 -15.33
CA GLY A 117 12.01 -24.70 -14.84
C GLY A 117 10.91 -25.75 -14.80
N ASN A 118 11.25 -26.94 -14.35
CA ASN A 118 10.34 -28.10 -14.29
C ASN A 118 9.14 -27.83 -13.37
N SER A 119 8.07 -28.61 -13.56
CA SER A 119 6.93 -28.58 -12.62
C SER A 119 7.39 -28.91 -11.20
N SER A 120 6.69 -28.37 -10.21
CA SER A 120 6.97 -28.58 -8.77
C SER A 120 8.35 -28.13 -8.30
N SER A 121 9.01 -27.19 -8.98
CA SER A 121 10.30 -26.61 -8.57
C SER A 121 10.19 -25.41 -7.62
N GLY A 122 9.03 -25.20 -7.00
CA GLY A 122 8.84 -24.13 -6.01
C GLY A 122 8.56 -22.72 -6.56
N LYS A 123 8.44 -22.54 -7.90
CA LYS A 123 8.21 -21.22 -8.52
C LYS A 123 7.00 -20.47 -7.97
N THR A 124 5.86 -21.15 -7.93
CA THR A 124 4.62 -20.54 -7.41
C THR A 124 4.72 -20.22 -5.91
N THR A 125 5.33 -21.11 -5.13
CA THR A 125 5.60 -20.89 -3.72
C THR A 125 6.47 -19.65 -3.51
N SER A 126 7.53 -19.49 -4.32
CA SER A 126 8.40 -18.31 -4.25
C SER A 126 7.67 -17.01 -4.58
N LEU A 127 6.72 -17.03 -5.52
CA LEU A 127 5.87 -15.87 -5.83
C LEU A 127 4.93 -15.53 -4.67
N HIS A 128 4.32 -16.52 -4.02
CA HIS A 128 3.50 -16.28 -2.83
C HIS A 128 4.33 -15.70 -1.68
N VAL A 129 5.53 -16.24 -1.45
CA VAL A 129 6.45 -15.70 -0.43
C VAL A 129 6.84 -14.26 -0.77
N ALA A 130 7.14 -13.95 -2.03
CA ALA A 130 7.40 -12.58 -2.47
C ALA A 130 6.21 -11.64 -2.22
N GLY A 131 4.97 -12.12 -2.41
CA GLY A 131 3.73 -11.37 -2.12
C GLY A 131 3.64 -10.95 -0.64
N THR A 132 4.09 -11.79 0.30
CA THR A 132 4.04 -11.48 1.74
C THR A 132 4.83 -10.22 2.13
N VAL A 133 5.80 -9.80 1.33
CA VAL A 133 6.58 -8.58 1.54
C VAL A 133 5.71 -7.31 1.44
N THR A 134 4.64 -7.38 0.64
CA THR A 134 3.73 -6.26 0.38
C THR A 134 2.36 -6.43 1.04
N GLY A 135 2.17 -7.47 1.85
CA GLY A 135 0.91 -7.74 2.55
C GLY A 135 -0.10 -8.54 1.72
N GLY A 136 0.35 -9.30 0.72
CA GLY A 136 -0.47 -10.17 -0.14
C GLY A 136 -0.37 -11.64 0.23
#